data_938936afcb67d21119931415df7674ae
#
_entry.id   938936afcb67d21119931415df7674ae
#
_cell.length_a   1.000
_cell.length_b   1.000
_cell.length_c   1.000
_cell.angle_alpha   90.00
_cell.angle_beta   90.00
_cell.angle_gamma   90.00
#
_symmetry.space_group_name_H-M   'P 1'
#
loop_
_entity.id
_entity.type
_entity.pdbx_description
1 polymer ?
#
loop_
_entity_poly.entity_id
_entity_poly.type
_entity_poly.pdbx_seq_one_letter_code
_entity_poly.pdbx_strand_id
1 'polypeptide(L)'
;MSEICKNWTQWLKQNRFAGLTPEMQEQTMRWLEAVRDVIMVYAEIKPYDVVLDIGTGTGLLAFKALELQNCQGKVIFSDKFQDCLDDCKQILDHAGITTGYEFLQCPVEHIALPESSVHKALMRSVLVHVVNKQPAISEVYRVLKPSGKLCAFEPIIRSNTRYWEILDPMYIEKYEDFKRVENEIMDNPLDSLCNFDEDTLKMNLEIAGFSIPEVKLQEVRSKYVVQPNMVKEWFVNPPSPNQPSTKERYLKYFDEKTVDKFMQDVQNYLTGREISLKTNAVFINATK
;
A
#
# COMPACT_ATOMS: atom_id res chain seq x y z
N MET A 1 -16.92 -16.90 6.14
CA MET A 1 -16.46 -16.02 5.03
C MET A 1 -17.63 -15.85 4.08
N SER A 2 -18.02 -14.61 3.76
CA SER A 2 -19.12 -14.33 2.84
C SER A 2 -18.78 -14.79 1.42
N GLU A 3 -19.80 -14.91 0.57
CA GLU A 3 -19.61 -15.28 -0.84
C GLU A 3 -18.72 -14.25 -1.58
N ILE A 4 -18.88 -12.96 -1.27
CA ILE A 4 -18.04 -11.89 -1.81
C ILE A 4 -16.56 -12.12 -1.48
N CYS A 5 -16.26 -12.37 -0.20
CA CYS A 5 -14.86 -12.58 0.22
C CYS A 5 -14.25 -13.84 -0.37
N LYS A 6 -15.03 -14.90 -0.58
CA LYS A 6 -14.57 -16.13 -1.25
C LYS A 6 -14.22 -15.84 -2.72
N ASN A 7 -15.09 -15.17 -3.44
CA ASN A 7 -14.89 -14.80 -4.84
C ASN A 7 -13.66 -13.89 -5.01
N TRP A 8 -13.50 -12.89 -4.13
CA TRP A 8 -12.32 -12.03 -4.11
C TRP A 8 -11.03 -12.82 -3.86
N THR A 9 -11.01 -13.72 -2.85
CA THR A 9 -9.84 -14.56 -2.56
C THR A 9 -9.49 -15.46 -3.75
N GLN A 10 -10.47 -16.05 -4.39
CA GLN A 10 -10.27 -16.92 -5.55
C GLN A 10 -9.75 -16.12 -6.74
N TRP A 11 -10.31 -14.95 -7.00
CA TRP A 11 -9.87 -14.07 -8.08
C TRP A 11 -8.40 -13.63 -7.90
N LEU A 12 -8.01 -13.23 -6.70
CA LEU A 12 -6.62 -12.86 -6.40
C LEU A 12 -5.64 -14.00 -6.66
N LYS A 13 -5.96 -15.21 -6.20
CA LYS A 13 -5.10 -16.39 -6.38
C LYS A 13 -4.92 -16.74 -7.86
N GLN A 14 -5.98 -16.61 -8.64
CA GLN A 14 -5.98 -16.95 -10.06
C GLN A 14 -5.33 -15.89 -10.96
N ASN A 15 -5.38 -14.63 -10.57
CA ASN A 15 -4.93 -13.52 -11.40
C ASN A 15 -3.67 -12.85 -10.82
N ARG A 16 -3.80 -12.16 -9.68
CA ARG A 16 -2.71 -11.32 -9.15
C ARG A 16 -1.57 -12.12 -8.53
N PHE A 17 -1.86 -13.26 -7.94
CA PHE A 17 -0.90 -14.10 -7.24
C PHE A 17 -0.63 -15.44 -7.94
N ALA A 18 -1.03 -15.58 -9.20
CA ALA A 18 -0.87 -16.81 -9.96
C ALA A 18 0.59 -17.31 -10.06
N GLY A 19 1.56 -16.40 -9.97
CA GLY A 19 3.00 -16.73 -9.99
C GLY A 19 3.60 -17.13 -8.63
N LEU A 20 2.84 -17.03 -7.54
CA LEU A 20 3.30 -17.40 -6.20
C LEU A 20 3.02 -18.87 -5.90
N THR A 21 3.85 -19.48 -5.04
CA THR A 21 3.54 -20.83 -4.52
C THR A 21 2.27 -20.78 -3.66
N PRO A 22 1.56 -21.90 -3.48
CA PRO A 22 0.36 -21.96 -2.65
C PRO A 22 0.60 -21.44 -1.22
N GLU A 23 1.74 -21.77 -0.62
CA GLU A 23 2.12 -21.32 0.73
C GLU A 23 2.32 -19.80 0.77
N MET A 24 2.99 -19.23 -0.24
CA MET A 24 3.19 -17.78 -0.34
C MET A 24 1.88 -17.06 -0.59
N GLN A 25 0.99 -17.61 -1.42
CA GLN A 25 -0.35 -17.07 -1.64
C GLN A 25 -1.13 -17.01 -0.32
N GLU A 26 -1.12 -18.10 0.45
CA GLU A 26 -1.83 -18.19 1.71
C GLU A 26 -1.26 -17.23 2.77
N GLN A 27 0.06 -17.11 2.87
CA GLN A 27 0.72 -16.17 3.78
C GLN A 27 0.39 -14.72 3.42
N THR A 28 0.43 -14.39 2.12
CA THR A 28 0.07 -13.04 1.62
C THR A 28 -1.39 -12.73 1.93
N MET A 29 -2.29 -13.67 1.68
CA MET A 29 -3.72 -13.50 1.98
C MET A 29 -3.97 -13.27 3.46
N ARG A 30 -3.39 -14.08 4.35
CA ARG A 30 -3.51 -13.90 5.81
C ARG A 30 -3.05 -12.52 6.27
N TRP A 31 -1.93 -12.04 5.71
CA TRP A 31 -1.44 -10.71 6.01
C TRP A 31 -2.39 -9.61 5.54
N LEU A 32 -2.89 -9.70 4.29
CA LEU A 32 -3.87 -8.75 3.75
C LEU A 32 -5.14 -8.70 4.60
N GLU A 33 -5.66 -9.88 4.98
CA GLU A 33 -6.84 -10.00 5.83
C GLU A 33 -6.62 -9.42 7.23
N ALA A 34 -5.45 -9.65 7.83
CA ALA A 34 -5.13 -9.09 9.14
C ALA A 34 -5.08 -7.55 9.10
N VAL A 35 -4.45 -6.96 8.07
CA VAL A 35 -4.43 -5.50 7.88
C VAL A 35 -5.84 -4.96 7.66
N ARG A 36 -6.63 -5.59 6.79
CA ARG A 36 -8.03 -5.24 6.55
C ARG A 36 -8.83 -5.21 7.85
N ASP A 37 -8.72 -6.27 8.64
CA ASP A 37 -9.55 -6.46 9.83
C ASP A 37 -9.23 -5.40 10.90
N VAL A 38 -7.97 -4.98 11.04
CA VAL A 38 -7.61 -3.83 11.91
C VAL A 38 -8.25 -2.55 11.41
N ILE A 39 -8.21 -2.26 10.10
CA ILE A 39 -8.85 -1.08 9.52
C ILE A 39 -10.37 -1.10 9.79
N MET A 40 -11.03 -2.26 9.63
CA MET A 40 -12.47 -2.42 9.88
C MET A 40 -12.82 -2.18 11.36
N VAL A 41 -11.98 -2.64 12.29
CA VAL A 41 -12.16 -2.36 13.73
C VAL A 41 -12.09 -0.87 14.02
N TYR A 42 -11.13 -0.14 13.44
CA TYR A 42 -11.04 1.31 13.60
C TYR A 42 -12.22 2.07 12.97
N ALA A 43 -12.68 1.58 11.81
CA ALA A 43 -13.75 2.24 11.07
C ALA A 43 -15.12 2.15 11.76
N GLU A 44 -15.39 1.07 12.53
CA GLU A 44 -16.68 0.88 13.22
C GLU A 44 -17.87 1.10 12.25
N ILE A 45 -17.81 0.44 11.08
CA ILE A 45 -18.79 0.61 10.00
C ILE A 45 -20.19 0.21 10.49
N LYS A 46 -21.16 1.08 10.25
CA LYS A 46 -22.58 0.85 10.56
C LYS A 46 -23.37 0.47 9.31
N PRO A 47 -24.54 -0.20 9.43
CA PRO A 47 -25.30 -0.69 8.27
C PRO A 47 -25.63 0.34 7.20
N TYR A 48 -25.90 1.59 7.57
CA TYR A 48 -26.31 2.65 6.63
C TYR A 48 -25.22 3.70 6.38
N ASP A 49 -23.97 3.44 6.76
CA ASP A 49 -22.88 4.36 6.47
C ASP A 49 -22.64 4.48 4.95
N VAL A 50 -22.23 5.67 4.53
CA VAL A 50 -21.56 5.85 3.25
C VAL A 50 -20.06 5.68 3.50
N VAL A 51 -19.48 4.65 2.92
CA VAL A 51 -18.07 4.28 3.07
C VAL A 51 -17.36 4.56 1.74
N LEU A 52 -16.24 5.28 1.79
CA LEU A 52 -15.38 5.53 0.64
C LEU A 52 -14.09 4.71 0.79
N ASP A 53 -13.84 3.78 -0.11
CA ASP A 53 -12.56 3.07 -0.23
C ASP A 53 -11.71 3.77 -1.27
N ILE A 54 -10.65 4.45 -0.83
CA ILE A 54 -9.78 5.29 -1.65
C ILE A 54 -8.59 4.45 -2.11
N GLY A 55 -8.35 4.42 -3.44
CA GLY A 55 -7.36 3.53 -4.03
C GLY A 55 -7.76 2.07 -3.81
N THR A 56 -8.99 1.73 -4.15
CA THR A 56 -9.61 0.44 -3.87
C THR A 56 -8.81 -0.75 -4.42
N GLY A 57 -8.05 -0.55 -5.51
CA GLY A 57 -7.28 -1.59 -6.18
C GLY A 57 -8.16 -2.79 -6.49
N THR A 58 -7.88 -3.93 -5.86
CA THR A 58 -8.65 -5.17 -6.01
C THR A 58 -9.82 -5.31 -5.03
N GLY A 59 -10.22 -4.23 -4.32
CA GLY A 59 -11.42 -4.20 -3.49
C GLY A 59 -11.28 -4.78 -2.08
N LEU A 60 -10.05 -4.96 -1.56
CA LEU A 60 -9.80 -5.55 -0.24
C LEU A 60 -10.66 -4.96 0.89
N LEU A 61 -10.72 -3.65 0.97
CA LEU A 61 -11.46 -2.95 2.03
C LEU A 61 -12.93 -2.79 1.65
N ALA A 62 -13.22 -2.42 0.41
CA ALA A 62 -14.57 -2.18 -0.08
C ALA A 62 -15.47 -3.43 0.02
N PHE A 63 -14.98 -4.61 -0.37
CA PHE A 63 -15.77 -5.84 -0.26
C PHE A 63 -16.06 -6.22 1.19
N LYS A 64 -15.10 -5.97 2.10
CA LYS A 64 -15.36 -6.20 3.52
C LYS A 64 -16.36 -5.20 4.09
N ALA A 65 -16.32 -3.95 3.66
CA ALA A 65 -17.31 -2.95 4.04
C ALA A 65 -18.72 -3.33 3.56
N LEU A 66 -18.87 -3.78 2.31
CA LEU A 66 -20.14 -4.29 1.77
C LEU A 66 -20.69 -5.46 2.59
N GLU A 67 -19.81 -6.42 2.94
CA GLU A 67 -20.17 -7.56 3.79
C GLU A 67 -20.68 -7.10 5.15
N LEU A 68 -19.97 -6.20 5.84
CA LEU A 68 -20.33 -5.67 7.15
C LEU A 68 -21.67 -4.93 7.14
N GLN A 69 -21.97 -4.23 6.05
CA GLN A 69 -23.22 -3.50 5.86
C GLN A 69 -24.35 -4.38 5.36
N ASN A 70 -24.10 -5.62 4.97
CA ASN A 70 -25.07 -6.49 4.30
C ASN A 70 -25.77 -5.76 3.11
N CYS A 71 -25.01 -4.96 2.36
CA CYS A 71 -25.45 -4.10 1.25
C CYS A 71 -26.57 -3.10 1.60
N GLN A 72 -26.80 -2.78 2.87
CA GLN A 72 -27.82 -1.82 3.31
C GLN A 72 -27.33 -0.36 3.25
N GLY A 73 -26.02 -0.14 3.29
CA GLY A 73 -25.39 1.17 3.14
C GLY A 73 -24.93 1.42 1.71
N LYS A 74 -23.93 2.28 1.58
CA LYS A 74 -23.28 2.56 0.30
C LYS A 74 -21.78 2.46 0.45
N VAL A 75 -21.14 1.65 -0.38
CA VAL A 75 -19.67 1.59 -0.50
C VAL A 75 -19.26 2.19 -1.83
N ILE A 76 -18.44 3.22 -1.82
CA ILE A 76 -17.88 3.88 -3.00
C ILE A 76 -16.46 3.31 -3.21
N PHE A 77 -16.29 2.56 -4.30
CA PHE A 77 -15.00 2.06 -4.77
C PHE A 77 -14.33 3.17 -5.57
N SER A 78 -13.25 3.74 -5.06
CA SER A 78 -12.56 4.83 -5.75
C SER A 78 -11.13 4.44 -6.10
N ASP A 79 -10.74 4.67 -7.35
CA ASP A 79 -9.37 4.49 -7.83
C ASP A 79 -9.09 5.46 -8.99
N LYS A 80 -7.82 5.82 -9.18
CA LYS A 80 -7.39 6.61 -10.35
C LYS A 80 -7.33 5.77 -11.63
N PHE A 81 -7.21 4.46 -11.49
CA PHE A 81 -7.13 3.50 -12.60
C PHE A 81 -8.46 2.81 -12.83
N GLN A 82 -9.01 2.96 -14.03
CA GLN A 82 -10.29 2.34 -14.40
C GLN A 82 -10.23 0.81 -14.32
N ASP A 83 -9.11 0.21 -14.72
CA ASP A 83 -8.92 -1.24 -14.70
C ASP A 83 -9.16 -1.85 -13.31
N CYS A 84 -8.75 -1.16 -12.23
CA CYS A 84 -9.03 -1.60 -10.86
C CYS A 84 -10.54 -1.63 -10.55
N LEU A 85 -11.27 -0.64 -11.03
CA LEU A 85 -12.73 -0.57 -10.85
C LEU A 85 -13.44 -1.65 -11.68
N ASP A 86 -12.96 -1.92 -12.89
CA ASP A 86 -13.48 -2.97 -13.77
C ASP A 86 -13.27 -4.36 -13.17
N ASP A 87 -12.10 -4.62 -12.57
CA ASP A 87 -11.82 -5.86 -11.83
C ASP A 87 -12.78 -6.04 -10.64
N CYS A 88 -12.98 -4.98 -9.85
CA CYS A 88 -13.93 -5.00 -8.73
C CYS A 88 -15.36 -5.28 -9.24
N LYS A 89 -15.76 -4.67 -10.36
CA LYS A 89 -17.06 -4.90 -10.97
C LYS A 89 -17.25 -6.36 -11.39
N GLN A 90 -16.25 -6.97 -12.03
CA GLN A 90 -16.32 -8.39 -12.39
C GLN A 90 -16.53 -9.29 -11.19
N ILE A 91 -15.84 -9.01 -10.05
CA ILE A 91 -15.99 -9.78 -8.81
C ILE A 91 -17.43 -9.64 -8.26
N LEU A 92 -18.01 -8.43 -8.28
CA LEU A 92 -19.39 -8.18 -7.83
C LEU A 92 -20.40 -8.89 -8.72
N ASP A 93 -20.23 -8.81 -10.04
CA ASP A 93 -21.09 -9.48 -11.02
C ASP A 93 -21.08 -11.01 -10.81
N HIS A 94 -19.90 -11.63 -10.58
CA HIS A 94 -19.79 -13.05 -10.27
C HIS A 94 -20.44 -13.43 -8.93
N ALA A 95 -20.39 -12.51 -7.95
CA ALA A 95 -21.04 -12.71 -6.66
C ALA A 95 -22.56 -12.43 -6.68
N GLY A 96 -23.11 -11.97 -7.82
CA GLY A 96 -24.52 -11.60 -7.94
C GLY A 96 -24.92 -10.37 -7.12
N ILE A 97 -23.96 -9.50 -6.78
CA ILE A 97 -24.19 -8.28 -6.01
C ILE A 97 -24.51 -7.14 -6.98
N THR A 98 -25.69 -6.56 -6.87
CA THR A 98 -26.20 -5.53 -7.80
C THR A 98 -26.49 -4.19 -7.13
N THR A 99 -26.39 -4.10 -5.80
CA THR A 99 -26.75 -2.90 -5.02
C THR A 99 -25.78 -2.65 -3.87
N GLY A 100 -25.87 -1.48 -3.26
CA GLY A 100 -25.06 -1.10 -2.09
C GLY A 100 -23.67 -0.55 -2.45
N TYR A 101 -23.36 -0.33 -3.73
CA TYR A 101 -22.09 0.20 -4.16
C TYR A 101 -22.18 1.22 -5.31
N GLU A 102 -21.12 1.99 -5.45
CA GLU A 102 -20.84 2.88 -6.60
C GLU A 102 -19.35 2.81 -6.95
N PHE A 103 -19.03 3.11 -8.22
CA PHE A 103 -17.66 3.27 -8.68
C PHE A 103 -17.36 4.74 -8.95
N LEU A 104 -16.15 5.20 -8.57
CA LEU A 104 -15.73 6.57 -8.74
C LEU A 104 -14.28 6.60 -9.23
N GLN A 105 -14.05 6.92 -10.50
CA GLN A 105 -12.70 7.11 -11.01
C GLN A 105 -12.21 8.52 -10.68
N CYS A 106 -11.31 8.62 -9.70
CA CYS A 106 -10.65 9.88 -9.36
C CYS A 106 -9.33 9.64 -8.60
N PRO A 107 -8.39 10.58 -8.67
CA PRO A 107 -7.23 10.59 -7.79
C PRO A 107 -7.63 11.06 -6.39
N VAL A 108 -6.85 10.67 -5.37
CA VAL A 108 -7.13 11.05 -3.97
C VAL A 108 -6.96 12.56 -3.72
N GLU A 109 -6.13 13.24 -4.51
CA GLU A 109 -5.91 14.67 -4.45
C GLU A 109 -7.11 15.52 -4.93
N HIS A 110 -8.08 14.86 -5.59
CA HIS A 110 -9.30 15.50 -6.07
C HIS A 110 -10.45 14.49 -6.09
N ILE A 111 -11.11 14.30 -4.95
CA ILE A 111 -12.22 13.36 -4.80
C ILE A 111 -13.52 14.00 -5.32
N ALA A 112 -14.08 13.45 -6.38
CA ALA A 112 -15.28 13.98 -7.04
C ALA A 112 -16.57 13.70 -6.25
N LEU A 113 -16.57 14.03 -4.94
CA LEU A 113 -17.71 13.93 -4.03
C LEU A 113 -17.94 15.27 -3.34
N PRO A 114 -19.18 15.56 -2.94
CA PRO A 114 -19.51 16.75 -2.15
C PRO A 114 -18.77 16.76 -0.80
N GLU A 115 -18.59 17.95 -0.24
CA GLU A 115 -18.15 18.11 1.15
C GLU A 115 -19.12 17.40 2.10
N SER A 116 -18.59 16.82 3.18
CA SER A 116 -19.38 16.19 4.25
C SER A 116 -20.37 15.13 3.72
N SER A 117 -19.97 14.32 2.76
CA SER A 117 -20.81 13.31 2.09
C SER A 117 -20.61 11.88 2.59
N VAL A 118 -19.41 11.54 3.14
CA VAL A 118 -19.09 10.18 3.55
C VAL A 118 -18.90 10.06 5.07
N HIS A 119 -19.26 8.90 5.64
CA HIS A 119 -19.11 8.63 7.07
C HIS A 119 -17.74 8.03 7.39
N LYS A 120 -17.22 7.21 6.50
CA LYS A 120 -15.94 6.50 6.65
C LYS A 120 -15.12 6.61 5.38
N ALA A 121 -13.87 6.98 5.51
CA ALA A 121 -12.86 6.89 4.44
C ALA A 121 -11.85 5.81 4.81
N LEU A 122 -11.62 4.88 3.92
CA LEU A 122 -10.70 3.77 4.08
C LEU A 122 -9.57 3.90 3.07
N MET A 123 -8.34 3.56 3.46
CA MET A 123 -7.18 3.52 2.55
C MET A 123 -6.23 2.39 2.93
N ARG A 124 -5.58 1.80 1.91
CA ARG A 124 -4.46 0.89 2.12
C ARG A 124 -3.39 1.10 1.06
N SER A 125 -2.22 1.58 1.47
CA SER A 125 -1.08 1.82 0.57
C SER A 125 -1.42 2.79 -0.58
N VAL A 126 -2.03 3.92 -0.26
CA VAL A 126 -2.41 4.97 -1.21
C VAL A 126 -1.47 6.17 -1.12
N LEU A 127 -1.26 6.70 0.09
CA LEU A 127 -0.43 7.89 0.31
C LEU A 127 1.03 7.63 -0.08
N VAL A 128 1.50 6.40 0.01
CA VAL A 128 2.83 6.00 -0.46
C VAL A 128 3.05 6.27 -1.96
N HIS A 129 1.98 6.41 -2.75
CA HIS A 129 2.04 6.72 -4.18
C HIS A 129 1.78 8.20 -4.52
N VAL A 130 1.49 9.03 -3.52
CA VAL A 130 1.14 10.44 -3.66
C VAL A 130 2.35 11.31 -3.29
N VAL A 131 2.84 12.15 -4.21
CA VAL A 131 4.01 13.01 -3.92
C VAL A 131 3.68 14.03 -2.85
N ASN A 132 2.58 14.76 -2.99
CA ASN A 132 2.15 15.75 -2.01
C ASN A 132 0.97 15.22 -1.19
N LYS A 133 1.24 14.72 0.03
CA LYS A 133 0.25 14.10 0.90
C LYS A 133 -0.76 15.09 1.46
N GLN A 134 -0.36 16.35 1.67
CA GLN A 134 -1.22 17.34 2.33
C GLN A 134 -2.53 17.61 1.56
N PRO A 135 -2.54 17.89 0.23
CA PRO A 135 -3.77 18.04 -0.54
C PRO A 135 -4.65 16.79 -0.51
N ALA A 136 -4.05 15.59 -0.60
CA ALA A 136 -4.78 14.33 -0.54
C ALA A 136 -5.51 14.16 0.80
N ILE A 137 -4.80 14.39 1.92
CA ILE A 137 -5.37 14.30 3.27
C ILE A 137 -6.45 15.38 3.48
N SER A 138 -6.25 16.60 2.94
CA SER A 138 -7.25 17.68 3.00
C SER A 138 -8.52 17.33 2.22
N GLU A 139 -8.40 16.67 1.06
CA GLU A 139 -9.57 16.21 0.30
C GLU A 139 -10.34 15.11 1.05
N VAL A 140 -9.64 14.18 1.69
CA VAL A 140 -10.28 13.18 2.54
C VAL A 140 -11.02 13.84 3.70
N TYR A 141 -10.41 14.82 4.35
CA TYR A 141 -11.07 15.61 5.41
C TYR A 141 -12.31 16.33 4.89
N ARG A 142 -12.23 16.96 3.72
CA ARG A 142 -13.34 17.68 3.09
C ARG A 142 -14.56 16.80 2.90
N VAL A 143 -14.38 15.61 2.32
CA VAL A 143 -15.51 14.71 2.00
C VAL A 143 -16.09 14.00 3.22
N LEU A 144 -15.34 13.87 4.32
CA LEU A 144 -15.83 13.29 5.56
C LEU A 144 -16.90 14.20 6.21
N LYS A 145 -17.95 13.58 6.73
CA LYS A 145 -18.95 14.24 7.60
C LYS A 145 -18.34 14.61 8.95
N PRO A 146 -18.91 15.57 9.68
CA PRO A 146 -18.57 15.76 11.09
C PRO A 146 -18.67 14.43 11.86
N SER A 147 -17.66 14.13 12.67
CA SER A 147 -17.47 12.84 13.36
C SER A 147 -17.21 11.64 12.41
N GLY A 148 -16.98 11.89 11.14
CA GLY A 148 -16.52 10.87 10.19
C GLY A 148 -15.08 10.44 10.47
N LYS A 149 -14.72 9.22 10.08
CA LYS A 149 -13.39 8.64 10.35
C LYS A 149 -12.61 8.37 9.07
N LEU A 150 -11.31 8.68 9.13
CA LEU A 150 -10.29 8.13 8.23
C LEU A 150 -9.60 6.97 8.93
N CYS A 151 -9.63 5.78 8.31
CA CYS A 151 -8.95 4.59 8.80
C CYS A 151 -8.05 4.04 7.69
N ALA A 152 -6.74 4.02 7.93
CA ALA A 152 -5.79 3.68 6.88
C ALA A 152 -4.63 2.80 7.36
N PHE A 153 -3.96 2.17 6.38
CA PHE A 153 -2.67 1.51 6.56
C PHE A 153 -1.73 2.01 5.47
N GLU A 154 -0.56 2.54 5.87
CA GLU A 154 0.46 3.03 4.93
C GLU A 154 1.83 2.47 5.26
N PRO A 155 2.57 1.92 4.28
CA PRO A 155 3.95 1.50 4.48
C PRO A 155 4.89 2.70 4.63
N ILE A 156 5.85 2.62 5.56
CA ILE A 156 6.88 3.64 5.77
C ILE A 156 8.21 3.12 5.21
N ILE A 157 8.39 3.28 3.91
CA ILE A 157 9.51 2.67 3.18
C ILE A 157 10.87 3.19 3.66
N ARG A 158 10.98 4.49 3.97
CA ARG A 158 12.24 5.11 4.41
C ARG A 158 12.80 4.52 5.70
N SER A 159 11.98 3.86 6.51
CA SER A 159 12.37 3.24 7.78
C SER A 159 12.60 1.73 7.68
N ASN A 160 12.50 1.14 6.48
CA ASN A 160 12.77 -0.28 6.24
C ASN A 160 14.27 -0.58 6.29
N THR A 161 14.62 -1.87 6.49
CA THR A 161 16.02 -2.31 6.36
C THR A 161 16.58 -1.92 5.00
N ARG A 162 17.77 -1.33 4.99
CA ARG A 162 18.48 -0.93 3.78
C ARG A 162 19.33 -2.08 3.26
N TYR A 163 19.60 -2.09 1.96
CA TYR A 163 20.46 -3.12 1.38
C TYR A 163 21.85 -3.17 2.05
N TRP A 164 22.48 -2.03 2.33
CA TRP A 164 23.80 -2.02 2.99
C TRP A 164 23.80 -2.59 4.41
N GLU A 165 22.66 -2.64 5.11
CA GLU A 165 22.56 -3.22 6.45
C GLU A 165 22.67 -4.76 6.43
N ILE A 166 22.42 -5.38 5.28
CA ILE A 166 22.45 -6.84 5.08
C ILE A 166 23.58 -7.31 4.16
N LEU A 167 24.37 -6.38 3.63
CA LEU A 167 25.51 -6.67 2.74
C LEU A 167 26.83 -6.46 3.47
N ASP A 168 27.81 -7.28 3.12
CA ASP A 168 29.20 -7.12 3.58
C ASP A 168 29.98 -6.37 2.49
N PRO A 169 30.59 -5.21 2.83
CA PRO A 169 31.37 -4.40 1.88
C PRO A 169 32.46 -5.17 1.12
N MET A 170 33.01 -6.22 1.72
CA MET A 170 34.08 -7.02 1.11
C MET A 170 33.65 -7.75 -0.16
N TYR A 171 32.34 -8.04 -0.31
CA TYR A 171 31.80 -8.82 -1.41
C TYR A 171 31.09 -7.98 -2.48
N ILE A 172 31.00 -6.67 -2.27
CA ILE A 172 30.22 -5.77 -3.12
C ILE A 172 31.11 -4.70 -3.74
N GLU A 173 31.23 -4.73 -5.06
CA GLU A 173 31.97 -3.70 -5.78
C GLU A 173 31.25 -2.34 -5.67
N LYS A 174 32.01 -1.26 -5.40
CA LYS A 174 31.48 0.10 -5.20
C LYS A 174 30.42 0.23 -4.10
N TYR A 175 30.52 -0.58 -3.03
CA TYR A 175 29.58 -0.59 -1.92
C TYR A 175 29.27 0.81 -1.37
N GLU A 176 30.28 1.64 -1.10
CA GLU A 176 30.08 2.99 -0.53
C GLU A 176 29.36 3.94 -1.53
N ASP A 177 29.59 3.78 -2.83
CA ASP A 177 28.89 4.57 -3.84
C ASP A 177 27.40 4.21 -3.89
N PHE A 178 27.07 2.93 -3.89
CA PHE A 178 25.67 2.47 -3.88
C PHE A 178 24.97 2.86 -2.58
N LYS A 179 25.62 2.73 -1.43
CA LYS A 179 25.10 3.17 -0.15
C LYS A 179 24.80 4.67 -0.14
N ARG A 180 25.71 5.50 -0.66
CA ARG A 180 25.51 6.94 -0.80
C ARG A 180 24.30 7.25 -1.70
N VAL A 181 24.24 6.62 -2.87
CA VAL A 181 23.13 6.84 -3.83
C VAL A 181 21.79 6.35 -3.27
N GLU A 182 21.75 5.23 -2.56
CA GLU A 182 20.52 4.78 -1.91
C GLU A 182 20.04 5.78 -0.85
N ASN A 183 20.96 6.38 -0.07
CA ASN A 183 20.59 7.46 0.85
C ASN A 183 20.02 8.67 0.10
N GLU A 184 20.63 9.10 -1.00
CA GLU A 184 20.13 10.21 -1.82
C GLU A 184 18.73 9.92 -2.39
N ILE A 185 18.47 8.68 -2.84
CA ILE A 185 17.15 8.25 -3.29
C ILE A 185 16.11 8.34 -2.16
N MET A 186 16.49 7.88 -0.96
CA MET A 186 15.58 7.84 0.19
C MET A 186 15.32 9.22 0.80
N ASP A 187 16.22 10.15 0.63
CA ASP A 187 16.09 11.53 1.11
C ASP A 187 15.45 12.47 0.06
N ASN A 188 15.12 11.93 -1.13
CA ASN A 188 14.50 12.74 -2.19
C ASN A 188 13.07 13.15 -1.82
N PRO A 189 12.79 14.45 -1.61
CA PRO A 189 11.46 14.93 -1.23
C PRO A 189 10.41 14.78 -2.35
N LEU A 190 10.83 14.52 -3.57
CA LEU A 190 9.94 14.29 -4.72
C LEU A 190 9.61 12.81 -4.93
N ASP A 191 10.25 11.91 -4.18
CA ASP A 191 9.92 10.49 -4.25
C ASP A 191 8.81 10.14 -3.26
N SER A 192 7.62 9.89 -3.80
CA SER A 192 6.44 9.60 -2.99
C SER A 192 6.61 8.39 -2.06
N LEU A 193 7.47 7.42 -2.40
CA LEU A 193 7.72 6.24 -1.57
C LEU A 193 8.47 6.56 -0.28
N CYS A 194 9.31 7.61 -0.30
CA CYS A 194 10.30 7.85 0.74
C CYS A 194 10.16 9.20 1.43
N ASN A 195 9.31 10.10 0.91
CA ASN A 195 9.23 11.49 1.37
C ASN A 195 8.33 11.71 2.60
N PHE A 196 8.04 10.68 3.36
CA PHE A 196 7.20 10.77 4.57
C PHE A 196 7.56 9.69 5.60
N ASP A 197 7.14 9.94 6.82
CA ASP A 197 7.20 9.06 7.99
C ASP A 197 5.93 9.24 8.85
N GLU A 198 5.87 8.59 10.01
CA GLU A 198 4.76 8.65 10.93
C GLU A 198 4.51 10.07 11.46
N ASP A 199 5.57 10.83 11.75
CA ASP A 199 5.46 12.19 12.29
C ASP A 199 4.93 13.16 11.23
N THR A 200 5.42 13.07 9.99
CA THR A 200 4.93 13.87 8.86
C THR A 200 3.47 13.55 8.54
N LEU A 201 3.05 12.29 8.61
CA LEU A 201 1.64 11.92 8.42
C LEU A 201 0.76 12.51 9.52
N LYS A 202 1.19 12.40 10.78
CA LYS A 202 0.46 12.98 11.92
C LYS A 202 0.31 14.49 11.77
N MET A 203 1.39 15.18 11.44
CA MET A 203 1.36 16.64 11.18
C MET A 203 0.40 16.98 10.03
N ASN A 204 0.42 16.25 8.93
CA ASN A 204 -0.47 16.50 7.79
C ASN A 204 -1.95 16.28 8.14
N LEU A 205 -2.26 15.30 9.00
CA LEU A 205 -3.61 15.07 9.51
C LEU A 205 -4.08 16.23 10.39
N GLU A 206 -3.22 16.71 11.30
CA GLU A 206 -3.50 17.86 12.18
C GLU A 206 -3.72 19.14 11.35
N ILE A 207 -2.87 19.41 10.35
CA ILE A 207 -3.01 20.57 9.43
C ILE A 207 -4.33 20.49 8.65
N ALA A 208 -4.79 19.30 8.26
CA ALA A 208 -6.06 19.11 7.56
C ALA A 208 -7.28 19.34 8.49
N GLY A 209 -7.10 19.32 9.82
CA GLY A 209 -8.14 19.57 10.80
C GLY A 209 -8.64 18.34 11.55
N PHE A 210 -8.03 17.15 11.35
CA PHE A 210 -8.39 15.97 12.13
C PHE A 210 -8.09 16.14 13.60
N SER A 211 -9.05 15.74 14.45
CA SER A 211 -8.92 15.80 15.90
C SER A 211 -8.08 14.62 16.41
N ILE A 212 -7.00 14.90 17.14
CA ILE A 212 -6.16 13.94 17.85
C ILE A 212 -5.93 12.66 17.00
N PRO A 213 -5.28 12.75 15.83
CA PRO A 213 -5.08 11.60 14.97
C PRO A 213 -4.15 10.57 15.65
N GLU A 214 -4.61 9.34 15.71
CA GLU A 214 -3.79 8.20 16.12
C GLU A 214 -3.04 7.68 14.89
N VAL A 215 -1.72 7.82 14.90
CA VAL A 215 -0.80 7.23 13.89
C VAL A 215 0.09 6.23 14.61
N LYS A 216 -0.22 4.94 14.43
CA LYS A 216 0.41 3.87 15.19
C LYS A 216 1.41 3.11 14.33
N LEU A 217 2.71 3.31 14.62
CA LEU A 217 3.78 2.59 13.95
C LEU A 217 3.73 1.10 14.30
N GLN A 218 3.84 0.27 13.26
CA GLN A 218 4.01 -1.17 13.36
C GLN A 218 5.30 -1.58 12.67
N GLU A 219 6.23 -2.15 13.44
CA GLU A 219 7.44 -2.79 12.93
C GLU A 219 7.19 -4.29 12.78
N VAL A 220 7.51 -4.84 11.61
CA VAL A 220 7.49 -6.27 11.34
C VAL A 220 8.90 -6.73 10.97
N ARG A 221 9.42 -7.73 11.67
CA ARG A 221 10.68 -8.39 11.36
C ARG A 221 10.42 -9.74 10.72
N SER A 222 10.93 -9.92 9.51
CA SER A 222 10.83 -11.17 8.76
C SER A 222 12.20 -11.80 8.62
N LYS A 223 12.28 -13.11 8.79
CA LYS A 223 13.48 -13.90 8.51
C LYS A 223 13.17 -14.91 7.42
N TYR A 224 14.01 -15.02 6.43
CA TYR A 224 13.90 -16.02 5.38
C TYR A 224 15.22 -16.25 4.68
N VAL A 225 15.34 -17.40 4.00
CA VAL A 225 16.50 -17.73 3.19
C VAL A 225 16.28 -17.17 1.77
N VAL A 226 17.24 -16.38 1.29
CA VAL A 226 17.18 -15.78 -0.04
C VAL A 226 17.27 -16.86 -1.11
N GLN A 227 16.23 -16.97 -1.93
CA GLN A 227 16.17 -17.91 -3.05
C GLN A 227 16.87 -17.35 -4.30
N PRO A 228 17.35 -18.20 -5.22
CA PRO A 228 17.80 -17.77 -6.53
C PRO A 228 16.73 -16.90 -7.21
N ASN A 229 17.14 -15.84 -7.88
CA ASN A 229 16.32 -14.85 -8.56
C ASN A 229 15.53 -13.85 -7.67
N MET A 230 15.37 -14.06 -6.35
CA MET A 230 14.69 -13.08 -5.50
C MET A 230 15.32 -11.69 -5.58
N VAL A 231 16.65 -11.60 -5.55
CA VAL A 231 17.38 -10.32 -5.66
C VAL A 231 17.04 -9.63 -6.97
N LYS A 232 17.04 -10.37 -8.10
CA LYS A 232 16.65 -9.80 -9.38
C LYS A 232 15.25 -9.18 -9.32
N GLU A 233 14.30 -9.89 -8.74
CA GLU A 233 12.91 -9.38 -8.60
C GLU A 233 12.82 -8.13 -7.74
N TRP A 234 13.60 -8.03 -6.65
CA TRP A 234 13.64 -6.82 -5.82
C TRP A 234 14.09 -5.58 -6.58
N PHE A 235 14.99 -5.76 -7.57
CA PHE A 235 15.56 -4.65 -8.32
C PHE A 235 14.76 -4.30 -9.58
N VAL A 236 14.13 -5.27 -10.24
CA VAL A 236 13.47 -5.04 -11.54
C VAL A 236 11.97 -4.80 -11.44
N ASN A 237 11.31 -5.25 -10.36
CA ASN A 237 9.88 -5.05 -10.21
C ASN A 237 9.57 -3.63 -9.69
N PRO A 238 8.83 -2.82 -10.45
CA PRO A 238 8.43 -1.50 -9.97
C PRO A 238 7.37 -1.63 -8.87
N PRO A 239 7.34 -0.70 -7.89
CA PRO A 239 6.35 -0.70 -6.80
C PRO A 239 4.92 -0.41 -7.29
N SER A 240 4.79 0.27 -8.43
CA SER A 240 3.53 0.46 -9.17
C SER A 240 3.82 0.71 -10.65
N PRO A 241 2.82 0.60 -11.55
CA PRO A 241 3.02 0.75 -13.00
C PRO A 241 3.67 2.07 -13.45
N ASN A 242 3.52 3.13 -12.66
CA ASN A 242 4.01 4.48 -13.00
C ASN A 242 5.21 4.92 -12.14
N GLN A 243 5.85 3.99 -11.44
CA GLN A 243 7.02 4.28 -10.61
C GLN A 243 8.23 3.49 -11.08
N PRO A 244 9.44 4.07 -11.03
CA PRO A 244 10.63 3.36 -11.43
C PRO A 244 10.95 2.22 -10.45
N SER A 245 11.45 1.11 -11.00
CA SER A 245 12.06 0.02 -10.23
C SER A 245 13.34 0.50 -9.53
N THR A 246 13.85 -0.29 -8.58
CA THR A 246 15.12 0.00 -7.91
C THR A 246 16.27 0.08 -8.94
N LYS A 247 16.31 -0.82 -9.92
CA LYS A 247 17.29 -0.79 -11.01
C LYS A 247 17.22 0.54 -11.77
N GLU A 248 16.04 0.98 -12.19
CA GLU A 248 15.84 2.22 -12.93
C GLU A 248 16.24 3.47 -12.11
N ARG A 249 16.06 3.42 -10.79
CA ARG A 249 16.54 4.48 -9.88
C ARG A 249 18.05 4.57 -9.87
N TYR A 250 18.75 3.44 -9.78
CA TYR A 250 20.22 3.41 -9.83
C TYR A 250 20.80 3.79 -11.18
N LEU A 251 20.12 3.49 -12.29
CA LEU A 251 20.53 3.90 -13.65
C LEU A 251 20.55 5.41 -13.87
N LYS A 252 19.99 6.21 -12.96
CA LYS A 252 20.15 7.67 -12.97
C LYS A 252 21.54 8.16 -12.49
N TYR A 253 22.27 7.28 -11.80
CA TYR A 253 23.55 7.60 -11.16
C TYR A 253 24.72 6.78 -11.71
N PHE A 254 24.45 5.59 -12.24
CA PHE A 254 25.44 4.63 -12.71
C PHE A 254 25.10 4.15 -14.13
N ASP A 255 26.12 3.73 -14.87
CA ASP A 255 25.89 3.00 -16.12
C ASP A 255 25.30 1.59 -15.86
N GLU A 256 24.68 1.01 -16.91
CA GLU A 256 23.98 -0.28 -16.80
C GLU A 256 24.92 -1.41 -16.37
N LYS A 257 26.15 -1.44 -16.88
CA LYS A 257 27.15 -2.47 -16.52
C LYS A 257 27.48 -2.41 -15.02
N THR A 258 27.60 -1.21 -14.46
CA THR A 258 27.85 -1.01 -13.01
C THR A 258 26.66 -1.48 -12.19
N VAL A 259 25.43 -1.16 -12.61
CA VAL A 259 24.21 -1.59 -11.88
C VAL A 259 24.03 -3.11 -11.97
N ASP A 260 24.22 -3.71 -13.15
CA ASP A 260 24.10 -5.17 -13.32
C ASP A 260 25.16 -5.92 -12.51
N LYS A 261 26.39 -5.40 -12.43
CA LYS A 261 27.46 -5.98 -11.61
C LYS A 261 27.08 -5.92 -10.13
N PHE A 262 26.58 -4.78 -9.64
CA PHE A 262 26.09 -4.65 -8.26
C PHE A 262 24.98 -5.67 -7.96
N MET A 263 23.98 -5.78 -8.82
CA MET A 263 22.89 -6.73 -8.65
C MET A 263 23.42 -8.18 -8.61
N GLN A 264 24.40 -8.50 -9.46
CA GLN A 264 25.05 -9.82 -9.47
C GLN A 264 25.83 -10.09 -8.17
N ASP A 265 26.55 -9.10 -7.63
CA ASP A 265 27.28 -9.23 -6.38
C ASP A 265 26.30 -9.45 -5.22
N VAL A 266 25.23 -8.66 -5.14
CA VAL A 266 24.16 -8.84 -4.15
C VAL A 266 23.52 -10.23 -4.25
N GLN A 267 23.22 -10.68 -5.49
CA GLN A 267 22.66 -12.02 -5.74
C GLN A 267 23.60 -13.12 -5.25
N ASN A 268 24.89 -13.03 -5.62
CA ASN A 268 25.91 -14.02 -5.24
C ASN A 268 26.12 -14.05 -3.71
N TYR A 269 26.12 -12.88 -3.07
CA TYR A 269 26.33 -12.77 -1.64
C TYR A 269 25.14 -13.29 -0.83
N LEU A 270 23.90 -12.93 -1.20
CA LEU A 270 22.71 -13.24 -0.42
C LEU A 270 22.11 -14.62 -0.67
N THR A 271 22.27 -15.20 -1.88
CA THR A 271 21.64 -16.49 -2.21
C THR A 271 22.05 -17.59 -1.22
N GLY A 272 21.06 -18.26 -0.65
CA GLY A 272 21.21 -19.31 0.36
C GLY A 272 21.50 -18.81 1.78
N ARG A 273 21.63 -17.50 2.01
CA ARG A 273 21.77 -16.92 3.34
C ARG A 273 20.43 -16.61 3.97
N GLU A 274 20.32 -16.82 5.27
CA GLU A 274 19.20 -16.29 6.06
C GLU A 274 19.45 -14.80 6.31
N ILE A 275 18.47 -13.97 5.97
CA ILE A 275 18.48 -12.54 6.26
C ILE A 275 17.30 -12.15 7.16
N SER A 276 17.48 -11.06 7.89
CA SER A 276 16.42 -10.44 8.70
C SER A 276 16.10 -9.07 8.12
N LEU A 277 14.89 -8.87 7.66
CA LEU A 277 14.41 -7.59 7.18
C LEU A 277 13.39 -6.99 8.15
N LYS A 278 13.56 -5.71 8.41
CA LYS A 278 12.59 -4.87 9.11
C LYS A 278 11.76 -4.13 8.08
N THR A 279 10.45 -4.22 8.18
CA THR A 279 9.49 -3.40 7.42
C THR A 279 8.62 -2.62 8.38
N ASN A 280 8.36 -1.36 8.06
CA ASN A 280 7.55 -0.47 8.88
C ASN A 280 6.30 -0.03 8.13
N ALA A 281 5.23 0.10 8.88
CA ALA A 281 3.98 0.65 8.39
C ALA A 281 3.27 1.39 9.53
N VAL A 282 2.30 2.21 9.20
CA VAL A 282 1.44 2.85 10.18
C VAL A 282 -0.01 2.46 9.97
N PHE A 283 -0.74 2.28 11.07
CA PHE A 283 -2.19 2.37 11.07
C PHE A 283 -2.61 3.78 11.48
N ILE A 284 -3.58 4.33 10.76
CA ILE A 284 -4.15 5.65 10.99
C ILE A 284 -5.60 5.49 11.41
N ASN A 285 -5.97 6.15 12.51
CA ASN A 285 -7.35 6.31 12.95
C ASN A 285 -7.55 7.77 13.33
N ALA A 286 -8.26 8.52 12.49
CA ALA A 286 -8.43 9.96 12.65
C ALA A 286 -9.89 10.35 12.46
N THR A 287 -10.39 11.26 13.32
CA THR A 287 -11.78 11.73 13.32
C THR A 287 -11.85 13.19 12.89
N LYS A 288 -12.80 13.52 12.00
CA LYS A 288 -13.13 14.90 11.63
C LYS A 288 -13.92 15.61 12.71
#